data_32e332facef022ad320e37ae1fe6ed31
#
_entry.id   32e332facef022ad320e37ae1fe6ed31
#
_cell.length_a   1.000
_cell.length_b   1.000
_cell.length_c   1.000
_cell.angle_alpha   90.00
_cell.angle_beta   90.00
_cell.angle_gamma   90.00
#
_symmetry.space_group_name_H-M   'P 1'
#
loop_
_entity.id
_entity.type
_entity.pdbx_description
1 polymer ?
#
loop_
_entity_poly.entity_id
_entity_poly.type
_entity_poly.pdbx_seq_one_letter_code
_entity_poly.pdbx_strand_id
1 'polypeptide(L)'
;ADRKLAEGMDRVEAYSAAATRMFWPVFSSTITTLIAFTPLMLMPGFGKFIRDMPITVFCVLVGSLLYSLVFAPILGAMFGGLAKQSEEEVNNVRRLESSDPLSLPGFTGTYARKINQYLDTPGQTIFIILSAIILCIGLWAQHGKGIIYFPDVAPQFADVNIYARGNLSVDEIRDLAIDAEERIIGMEDIEMLGTYSNSGGSQGMRGIDSDKVGGMYVDFYSEDNAVSDRNGYEILDLMREKLSDISGYIVSVEAEKGGPPIGKALQINVLGKDEIALIKAIKKIRNYIETEVTGFTDIRDSSESRGIEWELNID
;
A
#
# COMPACT_ATOMS: atom_id res chain seq x y z
N ALA A 1 11.68 36.62 15.93
CA ALA A 1 10.82 37.67 16.41
C ALA A 1 11.33 38.22 17.75
N ASP A 2 11.49 37.37 18.77
CA ASP A 2 11.80 37.74 20.17
C ASP A 2 13.04 38.60 20.30
N ARG A 3 14.11 38.34 19.55
CA ARG A 3 15.32 39.17 19.55
C ARG A 3 15.02 40.61 19.08
N LYS A 4 14.28 40.78 18.00
CA LYS A 4 13.93 42.10 17.47
C LYS A 4 12.99 42.84 18.38
N LEU A 5 12.12 42.12 19.10
CA LEU A 5 11.31 42.70 20.17
C LEU A 5 12.17 43.21 21.34
N ALA A 6 13.19 42.43 21.72
CA ALA A 6 14.15 42.84 22.75
C ALA A 6 15.03 44.01 22.32
N GLU A 7 15.25 44.20 21.03
CA GLU A 7 15.93 45.38 20.44
C GLU A 7 15.03 46.61 20.35
N GLY A 8 13.75 46.51 20.80
CA GLY A 8 12.79 47.63 20.82
C GLY A 8 11.99 47.81 19.52
N MET A 9 12.03 46.84 18.60
CA MET A 9 11.25 46.91 17.36
C MET A 9 9.76 46.64 17.66
N ASP A 10 8.87 47.31 16.91
CA ASP A 10 7.43 47.04 17.01
C ASP A 10 7.09 45.57 16.73
N ARG A 11 6.03 45.09 17.41
CA ARG A 11 5.63 43.65 17.33
C ARG A 11 5.35 43.24 15.89
N VAL A 12 4.56 44.00 15.16
CA VAL A 12 4.19 43.67 13.78
C VAL A 12 5.43 43.62 12.88
N GLU A 13 6.33 44.59 13.03
CA GLU A 13 7.58 44.64 12.28
C GLU A 13 8.51 43.46 12.63
N ALA A 14 8.64 43.14 13.92
CA ALA A 14 9.50 42.04 14.38
C ALA A 14 9.05 40.68 13.84
N TYR A 15 7.75 40.38 13.89
CA TYR A 15 7.20 39.12 13.38
C TYR A 15 7.19 39.06 11.85
N SER A 16 6.89 40.18 11.17
CA SER A 16 6.97 40.26 9.71
C SER A 16 8.39 40.02 9.19
N ALA A 17 9.38 40.67 9.81
CA ALA A 17 10.78 40.47 9.46
C ALA A 17 11.27 39.03 9.74
N ALA A 18 10.77 38.41 10.81
CA ALA A 18 11.06 36.99 11.10
C ALA A 18 10.46 36.06 10.05
N ALA A 19 9.21 36.27 9.66
CA ALA A 19 8.53 35.49 8.61
C ALA A 19 9.26 35.61 7.27
N THR A 20 9.62 36.83 6.86
CA THR A 20 10.36 37.07 5.61
C THR A 20 11.70 36.34 5.60
N ARG A 21 12.43 36.35 6.72
CA ARG A 21 13.75 35.70 6.83
C ARG A 21 13.61 34.16 6.81
N MET A 22 12.54 33.62 7.39
CA MET A 22 12.30 32.20 7.48
C MET A 22 11.58 31.60 6.24
N PHE A 23 11.10 32.47 5.34
CA PHE A 23 10.36 32.03 4.16
C PHE A 23 11.13 30.98 3.34
N TRP A 24 12.32 31.31 2.86
CA TRP A 24 13.10 30.42 1.99
C TRP A 24 13.53 29.12 2.66
N PRO A 25 14.04 29.10 3.89
CA PRO A 25 14.35 27.84 4.58
C PRO A 25 13.16 26.92 4.76
N VAL A 26 12.02 27.46 5.23
CA VAL A 26 10.79 26.67 5.46
C VAL A 26 10.19 26.20 4.14
N PHE A 27 10.10 27.08 3.15
CA PHE A 27 9.59 26.75 1.82
C PHE A 27 10.42 25.66 1.13
N SER A 28 11.76 25.81 1.09
CA SER A 28 12.64 24.82 0.44
C SER A 28 12.59 23.47 1.13
N SER A 29 12.53 23.43 2.46
CA SER A 29 12.38 22.19 3.22
C SER A 29 11.06 21.48 2.87
N THR A 30 9.94 22.21 2.87
CA THR A 30 8.62 21.65 2.52
C THR A 30 8.59 21.15 1.07
N ILE A 31 9.11 21.91 0.12
CA ILE A 31 9.17 21.52 -1.29
C ILE A 31 10.01 20.24 -1.47
N THR A 32 11.14 20.12 -0.78
CA THR A 32 11.99 18.92 -0.84
C THR A 32 11.20 17.67 -0.39
N THR A 33 10.43 17.81 0.69
CA THR A 33 9.58 16.72 1.18
C THR A 33 8.47 16.38 0.19
N LEU A 34 7.80 17.38 -0.38
CA LEU A 34 6.75 17.18 -1.39
C LEU A 34 7.28 16.46 -2.64
N ILE A 35 8.47 16.86 -3.13
CA ILE A 35 9.11 16.21 -4.26
C ILE A 35 9.44 14.74 -3.96
N ALA A 36 9.86 14.43 -2.74
CA ALA A 36 10.15 13.04 -2.34
C ALA A 36 8.90 12.13 -2.38
N PHE A 37 7.70 12.66 -2.15
CA PHE A 37 6.44 11.91 -2.24
C PHE A 37 5.84 11.86 -3.65
N THR A 38 6.28 12.72 -4.57
CA THR A 38 5.73 12.79 -5.94
C THR A 38 5.81 11.47 -6.72
N PRO A 39 6.90 10.68 -6.65
CA PRO A 39 6.98 9.39 -7.36
C PRO A 39 5.88 8.41 -6.96
N LEU A 40 5.49 8.39 -5.68
CA LEU A 40 4.39 7.52 -5.20
C LEU A 40 3.04 7.90 -5.82
N MET A 41 2.80 9.19 -6.08
CA MET A 41 1.57 9.66 -6.73
C MET A 41 1.48 9.25 -8.20
N LEU A 42 2.61 9.06 -8.86
CA LEU A 42 2.71 8.76 -10.29
C LEU A 42 2.78 7.26 -10.60
N MET A 43 2.89 6.40 -9.60
CA MET A 43 2.97 4.95 -9.79
C MET A 43 1.68 4.38 -10.40
N PRO A 44 1.75 3.66 -11.53
CA PRO A 44 0.59 2.98 -12.13
C PRO A 44 0.20 1.73 -11.32
N GLY A 45 -1.03 1.28 -11.50
CA GLY A 45 -1.52 0.04 -10.89
C GLY A 45 -1.63 0.12 -9.37
N PHE A 46 -0.70 -0.50 -8.68
CA PHE A 46 -0.60 -0.52 -7.22
C PHE A 46 -0.59 0.88 -6.58
N GLY A 47 -0.01 1.86 -7.26
CA GLY A 47 -0.01 3.25 -6.82
C GLY A 47 -1.40 3.83 -6.59
N LYS A 48 -2.44 3.30 -7.24
CA LYS A 48 -3.82 3.77 -7.01
C LYS A 48 -4.29 3.50 -5.59
N PHE A 49 -3.88 2.38 -4.99
CA PHE A 49 -4.25 2.01 -3.62
C PHE A 49 -3.53 2.88 -2.58
N ILE A 50 -2.25 3.18 -2.84
CA ILE A 50 -1.44 3.97 -1.88
C ILE A 50 -1.56 5.48 -2.14
N ARG A 51 -2.12 5.91 -3.27
CA ARG A 51 -2.12 7.31 -3.73
C ARG A 51 -2.76 8.29 -2.75
N ASP A 52 -3.74 7.85 -1.98
CA ASP A 52 -4.45 8.72 -1.03
C ASP A 52 -3.54 9.16 0.14
N MET A 53 -2.57 8.34 0.53
CA MET A 53 -1.59 8.67 1.56
C MET A 53 -0.69 9.85 1.16
N PRO A 54 0.04 9.84 0.03
CA PRO A 54 0.86 10.99 -0.39
C PRO A 54 0.02 12.23 -0.72
N ILE A 55 -1.21 12.10 -1.21
CA ILE A 55 -2.12 13.24 -1.41
C ILE A 55 -2.45 13.90 -0.08
N THR A 56 -2.79 13.11 0.94
CA THR A 56 -3.08 13.62 2.27
C THR A 56 -1.87 14.33 2.87
N VAL A 57 -0.68 13.72 2.78
CA VAL A 57 0.57 14.33 3.24
C VAL A 57 0.84 15.64 2.50
N PHE A 58 0.62 15.67 1.19
CA PHE A 58 0.78 16.88 0.38
C PHE A 58 -0.13 18.01 0.87
N CYS A 59 -1.42 17.75 1.05
CA CYS A 59 -2.38 18.74 1.54
C CYS A 59 -2.02 19.25 2.94
N VAL A 60 -1.62 18.35 3.84
CA VAL A 60 -1.22 18.70 5.21
C VAL A 60 0.04 19.57 5.22
N LEU A 61 1.04 19.23 4.41
CA LEU A 61 2.29 20.00 4.33
C LEU A 61 2.07 21.39 3.72
N VAL A 62 1.24 21.50 2.68
CA VAL A 62 0.86 22.80 2.11
C VAL A 62 0.08 23.64 3.13
N GLY A 63 -0.88 23.03 3.82
CA GLY A 63 -1.61 23.70 4.90
C GLY A 63 -0.70 24.16 6.04
N SER A 64 0.24 23.32 6.46
CA SER A 64 1.25 23.65 7.48
C SER A 64 2.18 24.79 7.04
N LEU A 65 2.59 24.79 5.76
CA LEU A 65 3.39 25.88 5.19
C LEU A 65 2.63 27.21 5.24
N LEU A 66 1.37 27.22 4.81
CA LEU A 66 0.53 28.43 4.87
C LEU A 66 0.34 28.88 6.32
N TYR A 67 0.07 27.95 7.23
CA TYR A 67 -0.04 28.28 8.65
C TYR A 67 1.24 28.91 9.20
N SER A 68 2.38 28.30 8.94
CA SER A 68 3.68 28.74 9.43
C SER A 68 4.08 30.13 8.89
N LEU A 69 3.80 30.40 7.62
CA LEU A 69 4.24 31.65 6.97
C LEU A 69 3.25 32.82 7.14
N VAL A 70 1.96 32.51 7.30
CA VAL A 70 0.90 33.53 7.37
C VAL A 70 0.32 33.62 8.77
N PHE A 71 -0.25 32.55 9.28
CA PHE A 71 -1.00 32.57 10.52
C PHE A 71 -0.09 32.72 11.76
N ALA A 72 1.02 31.99 11.81
CA ALA A 72 1.90 32.02 12.97
C ALA A 72 2.52 33.39 13.23
N PRO A 73 2.99 34.16 12.23
CA PRO A 73 3.45 35.54 12.43
C PRO A 73 2.34 36.48 12.89
N ILE A 74 1.13 36.37 12.33
CA ILE A 74 -0.02 37.19 12.70
C ILE A 74 -0.43 36.92 14.15
N LEU A 75 -0.58 35.64 14.52
CA LEU A 75 -0.91 35.25 15.89
C LEU A 75 0.19 35.66 16.87
N GLY A 76 1.46 35.53 16.45
CA GLY A 76 2.60 36.03 17.23
C GLY A 76 2.57 37.54 17.46
N ALA A 77 2.23 38.33 16.44
CA ALA A 77 2.07 39.77 16.58
C ALA A 77 0.90 40.16 17.49
N MET A 78 -0.22 39.41 17.44
CA MET A 78 -1.42 39.66 18.24
C MET A 78 -1.26 39.21 19.71
N PHE A 79 -0.76 38.04 19.95
CA PHE A 79 -0.75 37.40 21.27
C PHE A 79 0.66 37.22 21.85
N GLY A 80 1.72 37.41 21.04
CA GLY A 80 3.10 37.31 21.49
C GLY A 80 3.42 38.39 22.53
N GLY A 81 3.74 37.95 23.75
CA GLY A 81 4.28 38.83 24.78
C GLY A 81 5.80 38.94 24.69
N LEU A 82 6.37 39.97 25.31
CA LEU A 82 7.81 39.95 25.64
C LEU A 82 8.04 38.76 26.60
N ALA A 83 8.61 37.66 26.10
CA ALA A 83 9.23 36.72 27.00
C ALA A 83 10.28 37.53 27.78
N LYS A 84 10.22 37.53 29.10
CA LYS A 84 11.27 38.11 29.96
C LYS A 84 12.52 37.22 29.76
N GLN A 85 13.20 37.44 28.65
CA GLN A 85 14.54 36.86 28.49
C GLN A 85 15.46 37.58 29.47
N SER A 86 16.20 36.82 30.23
CA SER A 86 17.26 37.37 31.10
C SER A 86 18.25 38.14 30.21
N GLU A 87 18.76 39.29 30.70
CA GLU A 87 19.80 40.04 29.97
C GLU A 87 21.03 39.15 29.66
N GLU A 88 21.29 38.13 30.47
CA GLU A 88 22.34 37.14 30.21
C GLU A 88 22.03 36.28 28.99
N GLU A 89 20.79 35.83 28.79
CA GLU A 89 20.39 35.03 27.62
C GLU A 89 20.48 35.89 26.33
N VAL A 90 20.01 37.13 26.35
CA VAL A 90 20.13 38.05 25.22
C VAL A 90 21.58 38.32 24.87
N ASN A 91 22.42 38.53 25.87
CA ASN A 91 23.86 38.78 25.68
C ASN A 91 24.61 37.51 25.21
N ASN A 92 24.23 36.31 25.65
CA ASN A 92 24.78 35.08 25.15
C ASN A 92 24.40 34.80 23.69
N VAL A 93 23.15 35.04 23.32
CA VAL A 93 22.70 34.94 21.92
C VAL A 93 23.42 35.99 21.06
N ARG A 94 23.56 37.22 21.50
CA ARG A 94 24.35 38.25 20.81
C ARG A 94 25.81 37.87 20.63
N ARG A 95 26.44 37.30 21.65
CA ARG A 95 27.82 36.81 21.55
C ARG A 95 27.97 35.69 20.52
N LEU A 96 27.06 34.73 20.50
CA LEU A 96 27.06 33.65 19.53
C LEU A 96 26.82 34.11 18.10
N GLU A 97 25.96 35.11 17.91
CA GLU A 97 25.65 35.66 16.59
C GLU A 97 26.70 36.65 16.08
N SER A 98 27.38 37.40 16.98
CA SER A 98 28.45 38.34 16.63
C SER A 98 29.80 37.67 16.46
N SER A 99 29.98 36.42 16.96
CA SER A 99 31.18 35.64 16.77
C SER A 99 31.21 35.06 15.36
N ASP A 100 32.38 35.13 14.72
CA ASP A 100 32.57 34.43 13.45
C ASP A 100 32.31 32.92 13.67
N PRO A 101 31.33 32.31 12.94
CA PRO A 101 31.01 30.91 13.09
C PRO A 101 32.20 29.99 12.92
N LEU A 102 33.23 30.42 12.18
CA LEU A 102 34.47 29.67 11.95
C LEU A 102 35.38 29.67 13.17
N SER A 103 35.24 30.61 14.07
CA SER A 103 36.08 30.76 15.29
C SER A 103 35.47 30.00 16.50
N LEU A 104 34.25 29.50 16.41
CA LEU A 104 33.60 28.81 17.52
C LEU A 104 34.28 27.48 17.87
N PRO A 105 34.46 27.18 19.16
CA PRO A 105 34.99 25.87 19.60
C PRO A 105 33.93 24.77 19.49
N GLY A 106 34.39 23.50 19.43
CA GLY A 106 33.51 22.33 19.49
C GLY A 106 32.87 21.95 18.15
N PHE A 107 31.76 21.23 18.24
CA PHE A 107 31.06 20.67 17.08
C PHE A 107 30.58 21.74 16.09
N THR A 108 30.01 22.83 16.61
CA THR A 108 29.46 23.93 15.79
C THR A 108 30.55 24.58 14.93
N GLY A 109 31.73 24.88 15.50
CA GLY A 109 32.83 25.45 14.74
C GLY A 109 33.42 24.47 13.73
N THR A 110 33.51 23.19 14.08
CA THR A 110 33.96 22.15 13.13
C THR A 110 33.00 22.01 11.95
N TYR A 111 31.69 22.03 12.23
CA TYR A 111 30.65 22.01 11.22
C TYR A 111 30.71 23.26 10.31
N ALA A 112 30.82 24.46 10.91
CA ALA A 112 30.94 25.70 10.16
C ALA A 112 32.16 25.73 9.24
N ARG A 113 33.33 25.31 9.73
CA ARG A 113 34.56 25.23 8.91
C ARG A 113 34.41 24.25 7.76
N LYS A 114 33.80 23.07 7.98
CA LYS A 114 33.53 22.10 6.90
C LYS A 114 32.58 22.63 5.85
N ILE A 115 31.48 23.24 6.29
CA ILE A 115 30.52 23.87 5.38
C ILE A 115 31.19 24.96 4.55
N ASN A 116 31.98 25.83 5.18
CA ASN A 116 32.69 26.88 4.46
C ASN A 116 33.64 26.29 3.40
N GLN A 117 34.40 25.26 3.74
CA GLN A 117 35.25 24.55 2.79
C GLN A 117 34.49 24.01 1.58
N TYR A 118 33.30 23.45 1.81
CA TYR A 118 32.45 22.94 0.74
C TYR A 118 31.82 24.06 -0.12
N LEU A 119 31.50 25.22 0.49
CA LEU A 119 31.00 26.39 -0.24
C LEU A 119 32.09 27.03 -1.11
N ASP A 120 33.37 26.99 -0.68
CA ASP A 120 34.51 27.51 -1.46
C ASP A 120 34.78 26.65 -2.70
N THR A 121 34.37 25.37 -2.70
CA THR A 121 34.59 24.44 -3.81
C THR A 121 33.29 23.76 -4.27
N PRO A 122 32.33 24.52 -4.81
CA PRO A 122 31.00 23.98 -5.10
C PRO A 122 31.00 22.86 -6.14
N GLY A 123 31.89 22.91 -7.14
CA GLY A 123 32.00 21.88 -8.17
C GLY A 123 32.47 20.52 -7.60
N GLN A 124 33.41 20.53 -6.68
CA GLN A 124 33.87 19.30 -6.01
C GLN A 124 32.79 18.73 -5.10
N THR A 125 32.10 19.60 -4.39
CA THR A 125 31.02 19.19 -3.49
C THR A 125 29.85 18.53 -4.26
N ILE A 126 29.42 19.13 -5.37
CA ILE A 126 28.41 18.53 -6.25
C ILE A 126 28.89 17.20 -6.81
N PHE A 127 30.15 17.11 -7.25
CA PHE A 127 30.72 15.86 -7.77
C PHE A 127 30.73 14.76 -6.71
N ILE A 128 31.12 15.06 -5.47
CA ILE A 128 31.13 14.09 -4.36
C ILE A 128 29.70 13.60 -4.07
N ILE A 129 28.72 14.50 -4.01
CA ILE A 129 27.31 14.16 -3.75
C ILE A 129 26.77 13.26 -4.86
N LEU A 130 26.97 13.65 -6.13
CA LEU A 130 26.52 12.86 -7.27
C LEU A 130 27.20 11.48 -7.31
N SER A 131 28.50 11.41 -7.04
CA SER A 131 29.25 10.15 -6.97
C SER A 131 28.72 9.25 -5.86
N ALA A 132 28.40 9.81 -4.69
CA ALA A 132 27.81 9.07 -3.58
C ALA A 132 26.41 8.52 -3.93
N ILE A 133 25.58 9.33 -4.59
CA ILE A 133 24.25 8.91 -5.06
C ILE A 133 24.37 7.77 -6.08
N ILE A 134 25.25 7.92 -7.08
CA ILE A 134 25.48 6.89 -8.11
C ILE A 134 26.00 5.60 -7.46
N LEU A 135 26.93 5.72 -6.49
CA LEU A 135 27.44 4.58 -5.74
C LEU A 135 26.34 3.87 -4.95
N CYS A 136 25.49 4.61 -4.25
CA CYS A 136 24.35 4.05 -3.51
C CYS A 136 23.37 3.34 -4.45
N ILE A 137 23.02 3.95 -5.58
CA ILE A 137 22.13 3.33 -6.59
C ILE A 137 22.80 2.07 -7.16
N GLY A 138 24.10 2.12 -7.48
CA GLY A 138 24.84 0.98 -8.00
C GLY A 138 24.91 -0.19 -7.01
N LEU A 139 25.19 0.09 -5.74
CA LEU A 139 25.20 -0.91 -4.67
C LEU A 139 23.80 -1.51 -4.48
N TRP A 140 22.77 -0.67 -4.51
CA TRP A 140 21.39 -1.16 -4.42
C TRP A 140 21.00 -2.02 -5.63
N ALA A 141 21.36 -1.61 -6.84
CA ALA A 141 21.09 -2.39 -8.05
C ALA A 141 21.79 -3.75 -8.06
N GLN A 142 23.01 -3.83 -7.49
CA GLN A 142 23.80 -5.06 -7.44
C GLN A 142 23.37 -6.00 -6.30
N HIS A 143 23.02 -5.48 -5.15
CA HIS A 143 22.73 -6.26 -3.93
C HIS A 143 21.25 -6.20 -3.51
N GLY A 144 20.46 -5.32 -4.10
CA GLY A 144 19.04 -5.16 -3.79
C GLY A 144 18.24 -6.35 -4.27
N LYS A 145 17.46 -6.95 -3.37
CA LYS A 145 16.54 -8.06 -3.67
C LYS A 145 15.20 -7.61 -4.26
N GLY A 146 15.11 -6.36 -4.71
CA GLY A 146 13.86 -5.75 -5.15
C GLY A 146 13.12 -5.04 -4.00
N ILE A 147 11.97 -4.48 -4.33
CA ILE A 147 11.09 -3.82 -3.36
C ILE A 147 9.85 -4.68 -3.22
N ILE A 148 9.65 -5.26 -2.04
CA ILE A 148 8.45 -6.00 -1.66
C ILE A 148 7.62 -5.06 -0.81
N TYR A 149 6.51 -4.56 -1.34
CA TYR A 149 5.60 -3.66 -0.61
C TYR A 149 4.76 -4.39 0.43
N PHE A 150 4.37 -5.64 0.12
CA PHE A 150 3.67 -6.53 1.04
C PHE A 150 4.46 -7.82 1.11
N PRO A 151 5.10 -8.13 2.24
CA PRO A 151 5.76 -9.42 2.41
C PRO A 151 4.70 -10.54 2.35
N ASP A 152 5.05 -11.64 1.71
CA ASP A 152 4.24 -12.86 1.80
C ASP A 152 4.35 -13.40 3.23
N VAL A 153 3.32 -13.13 4.01
CA VAL A 153 3.13 -13.69 5.35
C VAL A 153 2.24 -14.92 5.19
N ALA A 154 2.45 -15.92 6.02
CA ALA A 154 1.55 -17.08 6.04
C ALA A 154 0.10 -16.59 6.25
N PRO A 155 -0.85 -17.01 5.41
CA PRO A 155 -2.21 -16.53 5.49
C PRO A 155 -2.86 -16.95 6.81
N GLN A 156 -3.55 -16.02 7.44
CA GLN A 156 -4.38 -16.25 8.63
C GLN A 156 -5.84 -16.45 8.27
N PHE A 157 -6.19 -16.16 7.00
CA PHE A 157 -7.55 -16.24 6.49
C PHE A 157 -7.54 -16.93 5.13
N ALA A 158 -8.63 -17.63 4.86
CA ALA A 158 -8.88 -18.24 3.55
C ALA A 158 -10.28 -17.90 3.05
N ASP A 159 -10.36 -17.64 1.75
CA ASP A 159 -11.62 -17.55 1.02
C ASP A 159 -11.84 -18.87 0.26
N VAL A 160 -12.89 -19.60 0.59
CA VAL A 160 -13.35 -20.76 -0.15
C VAL A 160 -14.50 -20.32 -1.05
N ASN A 161 -14.31 -20.43 -2.36
CA ASN A 161 -15.29 -20.01 -3.34
C ASN A 161 -15.94 -21.22 -3.99
N ILE A 162 -17.26 -21.26 -4.03
CA ILE A 162 -18.07 -22.35 -4.61
C ILE A 162 -18.63 -21.89 -5.95
N TYR A 163 -18.37 -22.66 -6.99
CA TYR A 163 -18.77 -22.37 -8.36
C TYR A 163 -19.60 -23.53 -8.90
N ALA A 164 -20.79 -23.21 -9.38
CA ALA A 164 -21.71 -24.16 -9.93
C ALA A 164 -22.43 -23.59 -11.16
N ARG A 165 -23.19 -24.42 -11.85
CA ARG A 165 -23.99 -23.99 -13.00
C ARG A 165 -25.06 -22.98 -12.59
N GLY A 166 -25.29 -21.96 -13.41
CA GLY A 166 -26.15 -20.84 -13.09
C GLY A 166 -27.66 -21.11 -12.89
N ASN A 167 -28.14 -22.35 -13.04
CA ASN A 167 -29.57 -22.72 -13.01
C ASN A 167 -29.97 -23.48 -11.73
N LEU A 168 -29.20 -23.37 -10.69
CA LEU A 168 -29.51 -24.04 -9.43
C LEU A 168 -30.53 -23.22 -8.63
N SER A 169 -31.43 -23.92 -7.94
CA SER A 169 -32.33 -23.32 -6.97
C SER A 169 -31.56 -22.87 -5.72
N VAL A 170 -32.17 -21.99 -4.93
CA VAL A 170 -31.58 -21.52 -3.65
C VAL A 170 -31.27 -22.68 -2.71
N ASP A 171 -32.17 -23.68 -2.66
CA ASP A 171 -31.98 -24.85 -1.81
C ASP A 171 -30.82 -25.72 -2.29
N GLU A 172 -30.69 -25.95 -3.60
CA GLU A 172 -29.55 -26.69 -4.16
C GLU A 172 -28.23 -25.97 -3.88
N ILE A 173 -28.18 -24.64 -4.04
CA ILE A 173 -26.96 -23.86 -3.74
C ILE A 173 -26.60 -23.96 -2.25
N ARG A 174 -27.60 -23.86 -1.36
CA ARG A 174 -27.40 -24.04 0.07
C ARG A 174 -26.83 -25.43 0.39
N ASP A 175 -27.40 -26.47 -0.21
CA ASP A 175 -26.97 -27.86 0.03
C ASP A 175 -25.53 -28.08 -0.44
N LEU A 176 -25.12 -27.49 -1.56
CA LEU A 176 -23.71 -27.49 -2.00
C LEU A 176 -22.78 -26.78 -1.01
N ALA A 177 -23.22 -25.65 -0.45
CA ALA A 177 -22.45 -24.94 0.54
C ALA A 177 -22.28 -25.73 1.84
N ILE A 178 -23.35 -26.43 2.28
CA ILE A 178 -23.32 -27.32 3.45
C ILE A 178 -22.39 -28.51 3.21
N ASP A 179 -22.45 -29.16 2.04
CA ASP A 179 -21.56 -30.28 1.72
C ASP A 179 -20.08 -29.89 1.77
N ALA A 180 -19.75 -28.71 1.26
CA ALA A 180 -18.39 -28.18 1.35
C ALA A 180 -17.99 -27.82 2.80
N GLU A 181 -18.91 -27.26 3.58
CA GLU A 181 -18.69 -26.89 4.99
C GLU A 181 -18.44 -28.12 5.86
N GLU A 182 -19.23 -29.19 5.72
CA GLU A 182 -19.13 -30.41 6.51
C GLU A 182 -17.75 -31.10 6.36
N ARG A 183 -17.06 -30.87 5.25
CA ARG A 183 -15.73 -31.47 5.00
C ARG A 183 -14.60 -30.77 5.76
N ILE A 184 -14.79 -29.52 6.12
CA ILE A 184 -13.73 -28.70 6.74
C ILE A 184 -14.05 -28.24 8.16
N ILE A 185 -15.32 -28.22 8.58
CA ILE A 185 -15.74 -27.75 9.91
C ILE A 185 -15.08 -28.45 11.09
N GLY A 186 -14.59 -29.67 10.90
CA GLY A 186 -13.90 -30.43 11.94
C GLY A 186 -12.37 -30.32 11.95
N MET A 187 -11.81 -29.36 11.20
CA MET A 187 -10.37 -29.13 11.21
C MET A 187 -9.95 -28.36 12.46
N GLU A 188 -8.93 -28.86 13.16
CA GLU A 188 -8.44 -28.29 14.42
C GLU A 188 -7.82 -26.90 14.24
N ASP A 189 -7.39 -26.55 13.03
CA ASP A 189 -6.70 -25.32 12.70
C ASP A 189 -7.65 -24.12 12.44
N ILE A 190 -8.96 -24.38 12.35
CA ILE A 190 -9.99 -23.38 12.04
C ILE A 190 -10.57 -22.81 13.32
N GLU A 191 -10.42 -21.50 13.52
CA GLU A 191 -11.01 -20.77 14.64
C GLU A 191 -12.46 -20.38 14.34
N MET A 192 -12.72 -19.85 13.13
CA MET A 192 -14.04 -19.39 12.71
C MET A 192 -14.29 -19.78 11.25
N LEU A 193 -15.53 -20.22 11.00
CA LEU A 193 -16.01 -20.53 9.67
C LEU A 193 -17.35 -19.82 9.45
N GLY A 194 -17.44 -19.04 8.40
CA GLY A 194 -18.65 -18.35 8.00
C GLY A 194 -19.05 -18.74 6.58
N THR A 195 -20.14 -19.49 6.43
CA THR A 195 -20.64 -19.98 5.13
C THR A 195 -21.77 -19.08 4.61
N TYR A 196 -21.74 -18.75 3.33
CA TYR A 196 -22.79 -18.01 2.65
C TYR A 196 -23.14 -18.63 1.30
N SER A 197 -24.41 -18.52 0.93
CA SER A 197 -24.91 -18.88 -0.39
C SER A 197 -25.56 -17.68 -1.07
N ASN A 198 -25.44 -17.58 -2.38
CA ASN A 198 -25.98 -16.44 -3.13
C ASN A 198 -26.76 -16.96 -4.36
N SER A 199 -28.06 -16.69 -4.40
CA SER A 199 -28.98 -17.15 -5.43
C SER A 199 -29.00 -16.32 -6.71
N GLY A 200 -27.95 -15.61 -7.06
CA GLY A 200 -28.07 -14.68 -8.18
C GLY A 200 -26.80 -14.24 -8.86
N GLY A 201 -25.75 -15.04 -8.84
CA GLY A 201 -24.46 -14.58 -9.35
C GLY A 201 -24.04 -13.26 -8.68
N SER A 202 -22.83 -13.09 -8.30
CA SER A 202 -22.38 -11.83 -7.67
C SER A 202 -22.69 -10.65 -8.61
N GLN A 203 -23.76 -9.91 -8.37
CA GLN A 203 -24.15 -8.72 -9.17
C GLN A 203 -23.12 -7.58 -9.12
N GLY A 204 -21.97 -7.78 -8.50
CA GLY A 204 -20.98 -6.73 -8.24
C GLY A 204 -19.80 -6.66 -9.20
N MET A 205 -19.44 -7.73 -9.90
CA MET A 205 -18.32 -7.72 -10.84
C MET A 205 -18.67 -8.46 -12.13
N ARG A 206 -19.01 -7.73 -13.15
CA ARG A 206 -19.15 -8.26 -14.52
C ARG A 206 -17.83 -8.92 -14.94
N GLY A 207 -17.84 -10.25 -15.09
CA GLY A 207 -16.90 -10.92 -15.98
C GLY A 207 -16.03 -12.05 -15.45
N ILE A 208 -15.86 -12.27 -14.15
CA ILE A 208 -14.96 -13.35 -13.66
C ILE A 208 -15.65 -14.30 -12.68
N ASP A 209 -16.71 -13.89 -12.03
CA ASP A 209 -17.38 -14.65 -10.96
C ASP A 209 -18.88 -14.89 -11.21
N SER A 210 -19.32 -14.95 -12.48
CA SER A 210 -20.72 -15.20 -12.82
C SER A 210 -21.25 -16.54 -12.29
N ASP A 211 -20.36 -17.55 -12.19
CA ASP A 211 -20.68 -18.88 -11.72
C ASP A 211 -20.48 -19.09 -10.22
N LYS A 212 -20.10 -18.05 -9.48
CA LYS A 212 -19.94 -18.13 -8.03
C LYS A 212 -21.31 -18.14 -7.35
N VAL A 213 -21.66 -19.26 -6.76
CA VAL A 213 -22.95 -19.47 -6.10
C VAL A 213 -22.89 -19.36 -4.59
N GLY A 214 -21.68 -19.43 -4.01
CA GLY A 214 -21.50 -19.31 -2.56
C GLY A 214 -20.03 -19.34 -2.19
N GLY A 215 -19.77 -19.40 -0.89
CA GLY A 215 -18.42 -19.51 -0.38
C GLY A 215 -18.36 -19.56 1.13
N MET A 216 -17.14 -19.65 1.64
CA MET A 216 -16.86 -19.64 3.07
C MET A 216 -15.70 -18.70 3.36
N TYR A 217 -15.81 -17.93 4.43
CA TYR A 217 -14.70 -17.23 5.06
C TYR A 217 -14.18 -18.10 6.19
N VAL A 218 -12.90 -18.35 6.20
CA VAL A 218 -12.27 -19.25 7.16
C VAL A 218 -11.14 -18.49 7.84
N ASP A 219 -11.24 -18.36 9.16
CA ASP A 219 -10.20 -17.78 10.00
C ASP A 219 -9.41 -18.93 10.65
N PHE A 220 -8.09 -18.86 10.56
CA PHE A 220 -7.20 -19.80 11.23
C PHE A 220 -6.82 -19.27 12.61
N TYR A 221 -6.51 -20.17 13.53
CA TYR A 221 -5.94 -19.75 14.80
C TYR A 221 -4.67 -18.93 14.58
N SER A 222 -4.52 -17.83 15.31
CA SER A 222 -3.30 -17.03 15.30
C SER A 222 -2.11 -17.85 15.83
N GLU A 223 -0.89 -17.48 15.44
CA GLU A 223 0.34 -18.16 15.88
C GLU A 223 0.43 -18.31 17.43
N ASP A 224 -0.10 -17.31 18.18
CA ASP A 224 -0.10 -17.33 19.64
C ASP A 224 -1.10 -18.35 20.22
N ASN A 225 -2.13 -18.73 19.50
CA ASN A 225 -3.20 -19.64 19.90
C ASN A 225 -3.28 -20.91 19.03
N ALA A 226 -2.27 -21.13 18.19
CA ALA A 226 -2.25 -22.26 17.25
C ALA A 226 -2.39 -23.59 18.01
N VAL A 227 -3.30 -24.42 17.52
CA VAL A 227 -3.56 -25.78 18.05
C VAL A 227 -2.60 -26.78 17.43
N SER A 228 -2.06 -26.48 16.26
CA SER A 228 -1.10 -27.30 15.54
C SER A 228 0.15 -26.51 15.12
N ASP A 229 1.22 -27.23 14.76
CA ASP A 229 2.46 -26.61 14.24
C ASP A 229 2.37 -26.26 12.74
N ARG A 230 1.17 -26.36 12.12
CA ARG A 230 0.97 -26.09 10.69
C ARG A 230 0.95 -24.59 10.43
N ASN A 231 1.65 -24.18 9.38
CA ASN A 231 1.53 -22.81 8.88
C ASN A 231 0.29 -22.65 7.99
N GLY A 232 -0.14 -21.42 7.75
CA GLY A 232 -1.35 -21.12 6.98
C GLY A 232 -1.34 -21.69 5.55
N TYR A 233 -0.19 -21.88 4.90
CA TYR A 233 -0.10 -22.50 3.59
C TYR A 233 -0.38 -24.02 3.66
N GLU A 234 0.10 -24.70 4.71
CA GLU A 234 -0.15 -26.12 4.93
C GLU A 234 -1.63 -26.37 5.25
N ILE A 235 -2.26 -25.45 6.00
CA ILE A 235 -3.70 -25.51 6.26
C ILE A 235 -4.50 -25.36 4.96
N LEU A 236 -4.13 -24.40 4.10
CA LEU A 236 -4.74 -24.23 2.78
C LEU A 236 -4.63 -25.48 1.91
N ASP A 237 -3.46 -26.12 1.89
CA ASP A 237 -3.24 -27.32 1.11
C ASP A 237 -4.07 -28.50 1.63
N LEU A 238 -4.20 -28.63 2.95
CA LEU A 238 -5.08 -29.61 3.57
C LEU A 238 -6.57 -29.36 3.25
N MET A 239 -7.00 -28.09 3.23
CA MET A 239 -8.36 -27.71 2.81
C MET A 239 -8.58 -28.08 1.33
N ARG A 240 -7.62 -27.80 0.45
CA ARG A 240 -7.69 -28.16 -0.97
C ARG A 240 -7.81 -29.65 -1.14
N GLU A 241 -7.05 -30.44 -0.40
CA GLU A 241 -7.11 -31.89 -0.43
C GLU A 241 -8.51 -32.41 -0.04
N LYS A 242 -9.06 -31.91 1.09
CA LYS A 242 -10.40 -32.29 1.59
C LYS A 242 -11.53 -31.90 0.65
N LEU A 243 -11.38 -30.79 -0.10
CA LEU A 243 -12.35 -30.26 -1.03
C LEU A 243 -12.13 -30.71 -2.48
N SER A 244 -11.08 -31.48 -2.76
CA SER A 244 -10.74 -31.92 -4.13
C SER A 244 -11.66 -33.02 -4.68
N ASP A 245 -12.23 -33.85 -3.82
CA ASP A 245 -13.08 -34.98 -4.20
C ASP A 245 -14.57 -34.63 -4.24
N ILE A 246 -14.87 -33.45 -4.75
CA ILE A 246 -16.24 -32.96 -4.88
C ILE A 246 -16.71 -33.11 -6.31
N SER A 247 -17.85 -33.76 -6.48
CA SER A 247 -18.45 -33.99 -7.80
C SER A 247 -19.63 -33.02 -8.02
N GLY A 248 -19.68 -32.44 -9.21
CA GLY A 248 -20.82 -31.62 -9.64
C GLY A 248 -20.68 -30.11 -9.49
N TYR A 249 -19.72 -29.65 -8.71
CA TYR A 249 -19.37 -28.22 -8.59
C TYR A 249 -17.86 -28.06 -8.36
N ILE A 250 -17.36 -26.84 -8.47
CA ILE A 250 -15.93 -26.53 -8.34
C ILE A 250 -15.73 -25.71 -7.07
N VAL A 251 -14.76 -26.08 -6.26
CA VAL A 251 -14.35 -25.32 -5.08
C VAL A 251 -12.94 -24.79 -5.29
N SER A 252 -12.77 -23.50 -5.02
CA SER A 252 -11.48 -22.81 -5.04
C SER A 252 -11.13 -22.36 -3.62
N VAL A 253 -9.93 -22.71 -3.16
CA VAL A 253 -9.42 -22.28 -1.85
C VAL A 253 -8.30 -21.29 -2.08
N GLU A 254 -8.56 -20.04 -1.78
CA GLU A 254 -7.63 -18.92 -1.99
C GLU A 254 -7.17 -18.37 -0.63
N ALA A 255 -5.87 -18.06 -0.54
CA ALA A 255 -5.36 -17.31 0.61
C ALA A 255 -5.90 -15.88 0.53
N GLU A 256 -6.43 -15.35 1.61
CA GLU A 256 -6.64 -13.92 1.68
C GLU A 256 -5.28 -13.22 1.72
N LYS A 257 -4.98 -12.43 0.69
CA LYS A 257 -3.73 -11.69 0.60
C LYS A 257 -3.94 -10.32 1.24
N GLY A 258 -3.14 -10.02 2.26
CA GLY A 258 -3.06 -8.65 2.77
C GLY A 258 -2.65 -7.69 1.66
N GLY A 259 -3.34 -6.56 1.53
CA GLY A 259 -3.04 -5.54 0.53
C GLY A 259 -4.17 -5.32 -0.50
N PRO A 260 -3.89 -4.58 -1.57
CA PRO A 260 -4.90 -4.31 -2.58
C PRO A 260 -5.28 -5.58 -3.34
N PRO A 261 -6.55 -5.73 -3.74
CA PRO A 261 -7.00 -6.84 -4.57
C PRO A 261 -6.35 -6.73 -5.96
N ILE A 262 -5.23 -7.40 -6.14
CA ILE A 262 -4.48 -7.42 -7.42
C ILE A 262 -4.91 -8.55 -8.34
N GLY A 263 -5.90 -9.34 -7.94
CA GLY A 263 -6.32 -10.54 -8.65
C GLY A 263 -5.29 -11.68 -8.59
N LYS A 264 -5.40 -12.64 -9.49
CA LYS A 264 -4.45 -13.77 -9.57
C LYS A 264 -3.09 -13.31 -10.08
N ALA A 265 -2.04 -13.99 -9.64
CA ALA A 265 -0.64 -13.64 -9.94
C ALA A 265 -0.35 -13.61 -11.45
N LEU A 266 -1.00 -14.48 -12.22
CA LEU A 266 -0.94 -14.49 -13.67
C LEU A 266 -2.35 -14.30 -14.26
N GLN A 267 -2.51 -13.29 -15.11
CA GLN A 267 -3.74 -13.03 -15.85
C GLN A 267 -3.42 -12.97 -17.34
N ILE A 268 -4.08 -13.81 -18.11
CA ILE A 268 -3.93 -13.84 -19.58
C ILE A 268 -5.22 -13.31 -20.20
N ASN A 269 -5.15 -12.14 -20.83
CA ASN A 269 -6.29 -11.56 -21.53
C ASN A 269 -6.28 -11.99 -22.99
N VAL A 270 -7.30 -12.74 -23.39
CA VAL A 270 -7.49 -13.15 -24.77
C VAL A 270 -8.56 -12.27 -25.40
N LEU A 271 -8.19 -11.56 -26.47
CA LEU A 271 -9.07 -10.62 -27.15
C LEU A 271 -9.41 -11.14 -28.55
N GLY A 272 -10.67 -11.09 -28.90
CA GLY A 272 -11.15 -11.52 -30.22
C GLY A 272 -12.53 -10.93 -30.55
N LYS A 273 -12.89 -10.92 -31.83
CA LYS A 273 -14.22 -10.48 -32.30
C LYS A 273 -15.21 -11.64 -32.48
N ASP A 274 -14.69 -12.84 -32.63
CA ASP A 274 -15.48 -14.06 -32.81
C ASP A 274 -15.48 -14.82 -31.49
N GLU A 275 -16.65 -14.92 -30.86
CA GLU A 275 -16.87 -15.58 -29.59
C GLU A 275 -16.51 -17.07 -29.62
N ILE A 276 -16.87 -17.78 -30.71
CA ILE A 276 -16.61 -19.22 -30.85
C ILE A 276 -15.09 -19.49 -30.93
N ALA A 277 -14.39 -18.64 -31.70
CA ALA A 277 -12.94 -18.73 -31.82
C ALA A 277 -12.25 -18.38 -30.50
N LEU A 278 -12.79 -17.38 -29.76
CA LEU A 278 -12.29 -16.97 -28.44
C LEU A 278 -12.39 -18.11 -27.43
N ILE A 279 -13.55 -18.74 -27.30
CA ILE A 279 -13.78 -19.88 -26.40
C ILE A 279 -12.85 -21.05 -26.75
N LYS A 280 -12.66 -21.35 -28.04
CA LYS A 280 -11.71 -22.40 -28.45
C LYS A 280 -10.27 -22.06 -28.07
N ALA A 281 -9.86 -20.79 -28.22
CA ALA A 281 -8.53 -20.34 -27.83
C ALA A 281 -8.32 -20.43 -26.33
N ILE A 282 -9.28 -19.97 -25.52
CA ILE A 282 -9.23 -20.06 -24.06
C ILE A 282 -9.09 -21.52 -23.62
N LYS A 283 -9.93 -22.43 -24.12
CA LYS A 283 -9.86 -23.85 -23.80
C LYS A 283 -8.51 -24.47 -24.16
N LYS A 284 -7.93 -24.08 -25.30
CA LYS A 284 -6.60 -24.57 -25.71
C LYS A 284 -5.50 -24.06 -24.78
N ILE A 285 -5.54 -22.79 -24.40
CA ILE A 285 -4.58 -22.19 -23.46
C ILE A 285 -4.71 -22.87 -22.09
N ARG A 286 -5.92 -23.00 -21.58
CA ARG A 286 -6.20 -23.65 -20.30
C ARG A 286 -5.67 -25.08 -20.27
N ASN A 287 -6.02 -25.90 -21.26
CA ASN A 287 -5.55 -27.28 -21.35
C ASN A 287 -4.02 -27.36 -21.41
N TYR A 288 -3.37 -26.45 -22.15
CA TYR A 288 -1.91 -26.39 -22.22
C TYR A 288 -1.30 -26.07 -20.83
N ILE A 289 -1.87 -25.10 -20.10
CA ILE A 289 -1.38 -24.75 -18.77
C ILE A 289 -1.60 -25.92 -17.79
N GLU A 290 -2.75 -26.59 -17.84
CA GLU A 290 -3.07 -27.70 -16.96
C GLU A 290 -2.20 -28.96 -17.22
N THR A 291 -1.79 -29.19 -18.48
CA THR A 291 -1.07 -30.41 -18.85
C THR A 291 0.45 -30.26 -18.95
N GLU A 292 0.92 -29.10 -19.40
CA GLU A 292 2.33 -28.87 -19.76
C GLU A 292 3.07 -27.96 -18.77
N VAL A 293 2.35 -27.22 -17.95
CA VAL A 293 2.98 -26.24 -17.05
C VAL A 293 2.77 -26.65 -15.60
N THR A 294 3.85 -26.87 -14.87
CA THR A 294 3.82 -27.24 -13.46
C THR A 294 3.92 -26.00 -12.55
N GLY A 295 3.34 -26.07 -11.36
CA GLY A 295 3.46 -25.02 -10.34
C GLY A 295 2.33 -23.99 -10.34
N PHE A 296 1.30 -24.16 -11.16
CA PHE A 296 0.07 -23.38 -11.09
C PHE A 296 -1.01 -24.15 -10.33
N THR A 297 -1.63 -23.48 -9.37
CA THR A 297 -2.81 -23.95 -8.66
C THR A 297 -3.99 -23.04 -9.00
N ASP A 298 -5.20 -23.58 -8.96
CA ASP A 298 -6.43 -22.83 -9.12
C ASP A 298 -6.54 -22.06 -10.46
N ILE A 299 -6.35 -22.80 -11.56
CA ILE A 299 -6.45 -22.29 -12.93
C ILE A 299 -7.92 -22.05 -13.27
N ARG A 300 -8.27 -20.83 -13.66
CA ARG A 300 -9.64 -20.44 -13.99
C ARG A 300 -9.70 -19.61 -15.27
N ASP A 301 -10.80 -19.73 -15.95
CA ASP A 301 -11.13 -18.86 -17.06
C ASP A 301 -12.48 -18.14 -16.80
N SER A 302 -12.71 -17.05 -17.50
CA SER A 302 -13.93 -16.25 -17.40
C SER A 302 -15.07 -16.72 -18.30
N SER A 303 -14.96 -17.92 -18.91
CA SER A 303 -16.06 -18.48 -19.68
C SER A 303 -17.13 -19.03 -18.74
N GLU A 304 -18.38 -18.64 -18.99
CA GLU A 304 -19.53 -19.13 -18.24
C GLU A 304 -19.70 -20.64 -18.40
N SER A 305 -20.00 -21.33 -17.32
CA SER A 305 -20.38 -22.74 -17.35
C SER A 305 -21.75 -22.87 -18.04
N ARG A 306 -21.80 -23.60 -19.15
CA ARG A 306 -23.06 -23.76 -19.87
C ARG A 306 -24.10 -24.46 -18.98
N GLY A 307 -25.19 -23.76 -18.72
CA GLY A 307 -26.39 -24.33 -18.11
C GLY A 307 -27.05 -25.37 -19.02
N ILE A 308 -27.95 -26.17 -18.44
CA ILE A 308 -28.85 -27.04 -19.20
C ILE A 308 -30.09 -26.22 -19.51
N GLU A 309 -30.30 -25.88 -20.79
CA GLU A 309 -31.54 -25.23 -21.24
C GLU A 309 -32.45 -26.30 -21.83
N TRP A 310 -33.70 -26.30 -21.40
CA TRP A 310 -34.75 -27.12 -21.98
C TRP A 310 -35.58 -26.22 -22.91
N GLU A 311 -35.49 -26.47 -24.21
CA GLU A 311 -36.33 -25.81 -25.20
C GLU A 311 -37.60 -26.66 -25.45
N LEU A 312 -38.73 -26.17 -25.02
CA LEU A 312 -40.03 -26.78 -25.28
C LEU A 312 -40.58 -26.19 -26.58
N ASN A 313 -40.48 -26.97 -27.67
CA ASN A 313 -41.20 -26.67 -28.91
C ASN A 313 -42.65 -27.20 -28.77
N ILE A 314 -43.61 -26.31 -28.70
CA ILE A 314 -45.03 -26.62 -28.70
C ILE A 314 -45.53 -26.42 -30.13
N ASP A 315 -46.00 -27.50 -30.76
CA ASP A 315 -46.68 -27.49 -32.08
C ASP A 315 -48.11 -26.89 -31.98
#